data_9b86b26f6a7756249e4017a38b1315f1
#
_entry.id   9b86b26f6a7756249e4017a38b1315f1
#
_cell.length_a   1.000
_cell.length_b   1.000
_cell.length_c   1.000
_cell.angle_alpha   90.00
_cell.angle_beta   90.00
_cell.angle_gamma   90.00
#
_symmetry.space_group_name_H-M   'P 1'
#
loop_
_entity.id
_entity.type
_entity.pdbx_description
1 polymer ?
#
loop_
_entity_poly.entity_id
_entity_poly.type
_entity_poly.pdbx_seq_one_letter_code
_entity_poly.pdbx_strand_id
1 'polypeptide(L)'
;MRLALTRGIEGDIHWGRRAVRINLDEEDKAKLVLEDGSIVAGKMVVGIEGSRSMVRQMLCPDTYHNQQLPIRFTGVAVDLSEEEIKPLRAMDPLLFQGCHPETGDYFWFSMLDTPEVNGSRGTANERYRAQINMSWPVHGSRDEVASTDAGRLENMKRRAQVFVPFLRDVIHAIPDGTPVMEIKLADWECLDWDNRGGRVSLAGDAAHAMTMYRGEAANHGLLDAFWLANAIERIYSEDTDLNTAIDEYEREMRGRTRQAVRLSSQACRDAHDWNRLNESSAILARRAVKP
;
A
#
# COMPACT_ATOMS: atom_id res chain seq x y z
N MET A 1 11.33 7.49 6.25
CA MET A 1 10.76 6.47 7.14
C MET A 1 11.56 5.15 7.09
N ARG A 2 11.66 4.42 5.97
CA ARG A 2 12.34 3.11 5.87
C ARG A 2 13.76 3.12 6.46
N LEU A 3 14.62 4.06 6.07
CA LEU A 3 15.98 4.19 6.61
C LEU A 3 16.02 4.46 8.12
N ALA A 4 15.00 5.13 8.67
CA ALA A 4 14.93 5.36 10.11
C ALA A 4 14.53 4.09 10.87
N LEU A 5 13.67 3.25 10.27
CA LEU A 5 13.24 1.97 10.87
C LEU A 5 14.32 0.89 10.80
N THR A 6 15.28 0.98 9.87
CA THR A 6 16.39 0.01 9.77
C THR A 6 17.62 0.38 10.59
N ARG A 7 17.60 1.57 11.23
CA ARG A 7 18.74 2.03 12.04
C ARG A 7 18.96 1.13 13.26
N GLY A 8 20.18 0.62 13.40
CA GLY A 8 20.58 -0.25 14.51
C GLY A 8 20.37 -1.75 14.28
N ILE A 9 19.74 -2.13 13.15
CA ILE A 9 19.54 -3.53 12.76
C ILE A 9 20.14 -3.85 11.38
N GLU A 10 21.05 -2.99 10.89
CA GLU A 10 21.64 -3.14 9.57
C GLU A 10 22.37 -4.46 9.39
N GLY A 11 22.98 -5.00 10.47
CA GLY A 11 23.68 -6.27 10.47
C GLY A 11 22.78 -7.50 10.31
N ASP A 12 21.49 -7.34 10.66
CA ASP A 12 20.50 -8.41 10.58
C ASP A 12 19.74 -8.41 9.24
N ILE A 13 19.96 -7.37 8.40
CA ILE A 13 19.30 -7.23 7.11
C ILE A 13 20.21 -7.76 6.00
N HIS A 14 19.80 -8.86 5.38
CA HIS A 14 20.49 -9.48 4.26
C HIS A 14 19.86 -9.05 2.93
N TRP A 15 20.42 -8.00 2.33
CA TRP A 15 19.97 -7.46 1.05
C TRP A 15 20.28 -8.40 -0.13
N GLY A 16 19.43 -8.35 -1.17
CA GLY A 16 19.63 -9.16 -2.37
C GLY A 16 19.36 -10.65 -2.16
N ARG A 17 18.75 -11.04 -1.07
CA ARG A 17 18.37 -12.42 -0.75
C ARG A 17 16.89 -12.64 -1.02
N ARG A 18 16.56 -13.43 -2.02
CA ARG A 18 15.20 -13.75 -2.40
C ARG A 18 14.81 -15.13 -1.90
N ALA A 19 13.74 -15.18 -1.10
CA ALA A 19 13.15 -16.45 -0.67
C ALA A 19 12.31 -17.05 -1.81
N VAL A 20 12.42 -18.36 -2.00
CA VAL A 20 11.70 -19.10 -3.05
C VAL A 20 10.85 -20.23 -2.51
N ARG A 21 11.17 -20.76 -1.32
CA ARG A 21 10.43 -21.87 -0.72
C ARG A 21 10.69 -21.96 0.79
N ILE A 22 9.72 -22.49 1.51
CA ILE A 22 9.88 -22.91 2.91
C ILE A 22 9.74 -24.41 2.98
N ASN A 23 10.67 -25.07 3.65
CA ASN A 23 10.59 -26.47 4.02
C ASN A 23 10.42 -26.57 5.53
N LEU A 24 9.53 -27.43 5.97
CA LEU A 24 9.37 -27.76 7.39
C LEU A 24 9.99 -29.12 7.61
N ASP A 25 10.87 -29.25 8.60
CA ASP A 25 11.48 -30.53 8.96
C ASP A 25 10.81 -31.16 10.19
N GLU A 26 11.21 -32.39 10.47
CA GLU A 26 10.73 -33.15 11.62
C GLU A 26 11.31 -32.66 12.96
N GLU A 27 12.34 -31.78 12.92
CA GLU A 27 12.97 -31.18 14.10
C GLU A 27 12.30 -29.86 14.53
N ASP A 28 11.05 -29.61 14.09
CA ASP A 28 10.28 -28.40 14.37
C ASP A 28 10.91 -27.08 13.90
N LYS A 29 11.79 -27.14 12.90
CA LYS A 29 12.40 -25.95 12.29
C LYS A 29 11.77 -25.61 10.96
N ALA A 30 11.64 -24.32 10.72
CA ALA A 30 11.31 -23.78 9.41
C ALA A 30 12.63 -23.45 8.65
N LYS A 31 12.77 -23.98 7.44
CA LYS A 31 13.93 -23.77 6.55
C LYS A 31 13.53 -22.93 5.36
N LEU A 32 13.99 -21.69 5.34
CA LEU A 32 13.80 -20.77 4.21
C LEU A 32 14.88 -21.06 3.15
N VAL A 33 14.45 -21.47 1.96
CA VAL A 33 15.33 -21.68 0.81
C VAL A 33 15.39 -20.40 -0.01
N LEU A 34 16.59 -19.94 -0.31
CA LEU A 34 16.84 -18.74 -1.10
C LEU A 34 17.11 -19.10 -2.57
N GLU A 35 17.01 -18.11 -3.46
CA GLU A 35 17.18 -18.28 -4.92
C GLU A 35 18.57 -18.79 -5.30
N ASP A 36 19.61 -18.45 -4.52
CA ASP A 36 20.98 -18.95 -4.69
C ASP A 36 21.18 -20.38 -4.14
N GLY A 37 20.14 -21.04 -3.67
CA GLY A 37 20.18 -22.39 -3.09
C GLY A 37 20.59 -22.43 -1.62
N SER A 38 20.98 -21.32 -1.02
CA SER A 38 21.31 -21.27 0.40
C SER A 38 20.07 -21.45 1.27
N ILE A 39 20.26 -21.93 2.51
CA ILE A 39 19.18 -22.22 3.44
C ILE A 39 19.41 -21.46 4.74
N VAL A 40 18.35 -20.79 5.20
CA VAL A 40 18.30 -20.18 6.53
C VAL A 40 17.28 -20.95 7.38
N ALA A 41 17.73 -21.46 8.52
CA ALA A 41 16.87 -22.21 9.44
C ALA A 41 16.52 -21.37 10.68
N GLY A 42 15.29 -21.49 11.14
CA GLY A 42 14.79 -20.80 12.34
C GLY A 42 13.62 -21.55 12.97
N LYS A 43 13.18 -21.10 14.15
CA LYS A 43 11.97 -21.64 14.78
C LYS A 43 10.70 -21.29 13.98
N MET A 44 10.69 -20.13 13.32
CA MET A 44 9.57 -19.65 12.52
C MET A 44 10.01 -18.82 11.32
N VAL A 45 9.16 -18.71 10.34
CA VAL A 45 9.27 -17.78 9.20
C VAL A 45 8.01 -16.93 9.15
N VAL A 46 8.17 -15.62 9.01
CA VAL A 46 7.06 -14.68 8.83
C VAL A 46 7.17 -14.04 7.46
N GLY A 47 6.15 -14.21 6.63
CA GLY A 47 6.03 -13.55 5.34
C GLY A 47 5.59 -12.09 5.52
N ILE A 48 6.46 -11.15 5.15
CA ILE A 48 6.19 -9.69 5.17
C ILE A 48 6.52 -9.04 3.84
N GLU A 49 6.60 -9.85 2.77
CA GLU A 49 7.07 -9.45 1.45
C GLU A 49 6.00 -8.78 0.57
N GLY A 50 4.93 -8.30 1.24
CA GLY A 50 3.93 -7.46 0.60
C GLY A 50 2.81 -8.22 -0.12
N SER A 51 2.04 -7.50 -0.92
CA SER A 51 0.81 -7.99 -1.54
C SER A 51 0.98 -9.16 -2.51
N ARG A 52 2.21 -9.49 -2.90
CA ARG A 52 2.55 -10.65 -3.75
C ARG A 52 3.31 -11.74 -3.00
N SER A 53 3.05 -11.86 -1.71
CA SER A 53 3.75 -12.77 -0.81
C SER A 53 3.82 -14.21 -1.33
N MET A 54 5.03 -14.74 -1.40
CA MET A 54 5.30 -16.15 -1.66
C MET A 54 4.88 -17.02 -0.47
N VAL A 55 5.08 -16.50 0.76
CA VAL A 55 4.67 -17.22 1.97
C VAL A 55 3.14 -17.37 2.00
N ARG A 56 2.38 -16.31 1.63
CA ARG A 56 0.93 -16.41 1.50
C ARG A 56 0.53 -17.44 0.44
N GLN A 57 1.20 -17.46 -0.71
CA GLN A 57 0.93 -18.45 -1.76
C GLN A 57 1.12 -19.88 -1.25
N MET A 58 2.11 -20.11 -0.41
CA MET A 58 2.38 -21.41 0.17
C MET A 58 1.33 -21.81 1.22
N LEU A 59 0.91 -20.85 2.07
CA LEU A 59 -0.09 -21.09 3.11
C LEU A 59 -1.52 -21.21 2.56
N CYS A 60 -1.82 -20.48 1.49
CA CYS A 60 -3.15 -20.38 0.89
C CYS A 60 -3.12 -20.67 -0.62
N PRO A 61 -2.68 -21.85 -1.09
CA PRO A 61 -2.39 -22.11 -2.50
C PRO A 61 -3.59 -21.86 -3.42
N ASP A 62 -4.81 -22.08 -2.95
CA ASP A 62 -6.03 -21.92 -3.74
C ASP A 62 -6.62 -20.50 -3.67
N THR A 63 -6.25 -19.70 -2.67
CA THR A 63 -6.92 -18.43 -2.36
C THR A 63 -5.96 -17.24 -2.19
N TYR A 64 -4.68 -17.39 -2.49
CA TYR A 64 -3.65 -16.36 -2.27
C TYR A 64 -3.74 -15.13 -3.19
N HIS A 65 -4.50 -15.24 -4.29
CA HIS A 65 -4.61 -14.19 -5.29
C HIS A 65 -5.32 -12.94 -4.74
N ASN A 66 -4.73 -11.79 -4.99
CA ASN A 66 -5.43 -10.54 -4.73
C ASN A 66 -6.63 -10.39 -5.67
N GLN A 67 -7.72 -9.85 -5.13
CA GLN A 67 -8.92 -9.49 -5.87
C GLN A 67 -8.72 -8.09 -6.46
N GLN A 68 -8.56 -7.98 -7.78
CA GLN A 68 -8.42 -6.68 -8.44
C GLN A 68 -9.78 -5.97 -8.51
N LEU A 69 -9.80 -4.70 -8.09
CA LEU A 69 -11.00 -3.88 -8.21
C LEU A 69 -11.19 -3.38 -9.65
N PRO A 70 -12.43 -3.09 -10.06
CA PRO A 70 -12.75 -2.56 -11.39
C PRO A 70 -12.41 -1.07 -11.50
N ILE A 71 -11.27 -0.68 -10.99
CA ILE A 71 -10.76 0.69 -10.96
C ILE A 71 -9.30 0.66 -11.38
N ARG A 72 -8.90 1.63 -12.19
CA ARG A 72 -7.51 1.81 -12.62
C ARG A 72 -6.92 3.05 -11.97
N PHE A 73 -5.61 3.02 -11.80
CA PHE A 73 -4.88 4.06 -11.09
C PHE A 73 -3.52 4.31 -11.74
N THR A 74 -3.24 5.57 -12.03
CA THR A 74 -1.92 6.02 -12.45
C THR A 74 -1.49 7.23 -11.64
N GLY A 75 -0.18 7.44 -11.52
CA GLY A 75 0.35 8.57 -10.78
C GLY A 75 1.73 8.99 -11.22
N VAL A 76 2.05 10.24 -10.95
CA VAL A 76 3.35 10.86 -11.24
C VAL A 76 3.88 11.59 -10.01
N ALA A 77 5.20 11.61 -9.87
CA ALA A 77 5.88 12.54 -8.99
C ALA A 77 6.47 13.65 -9.87
N VAL A 78 6.07 14.89 -9.62
CA VAL A 78 6.50 16.07 -10.41
C VAL A 78 7.16 17.10 -9.52
N ASP A 79 8.12 17.81 -10.10
CA ASP A 79 8.70 19.01 -9.52
C ASP A 79 7.94 20.23 -10.10
N LEU A 80 7.43 21.08 -9.23
CA LEU A 80 6.61 22.24 -9.54
C LEU A 80 7.26 23.49 -8.96
N SER A 81 7.16 24.59 -9.69
CA SER A 81 7.48 25.93 -9.19
C SER A 81 6.47 26.39 -8.14
N GLU A 82 6.77 27.48 -7.46
CA GLU A 82 5.84 28.11 -6.50
C GLU A 82 4.53 28.55 -7.19
N GLU A 83 4.61 29.07 -8.39
CA GLU A 83 3.44 29.53 -9.16
C GLU A 83 2.54 28.35 -9.55
N GLU A 84 3.13 27.25 -10.02
CA GLU A 84 2.39 26.05 -10.43
C GLU A 84 1.71 25.34 -9.26
N ILE A 85 2.38 25.29 -8.11
CA ILE A 85 1.83 24.56 -6.95
C ILE A 85 0.85 25.40 -6.11
N LYS A 86 0.92 26.73 -6.22
CA LYS A 86 0.10 27.65 -5.42
C LYS A 86 -1.40 27.37 -5.45
N PRO A 87 -2.06 27.14 -6.60
CA PRO A 87 -3.47 26.83 -6.63
C PRO A 87 -3.82 25.50 -5.96
N LEU A 88 -2.94 24.50 -6.02
CA LEU A 88 -3.12 23.23 -5.35
C LEU A 88 -3.02 23.38 -3.83
N ARG A 89 -2.00 24.09 -3.35
CA ARG A 89 -1.78 24.37 -1.92
C ARG A 89 -2.85 25.29 -1.32
N ALA A 90 -3.54 26.06 -2.14
CA ALA A 90 -4.67 26.87 -1.70
C ALA A 90 -5.89 26.02 -1.35
N MET A 91 -6.02 24.84 -1.92
CA MET A 91 -7.06 23.84 -1.53
C MET A 91 -6.69 23.17 -0.21
N ASP A 92 -5.50 22.60 -0.15
CA ASP A 92 -4.89 22.05 1.06
C ASP A 92 -3.36 22.02 0.88
N PRO A 93 -2.56 22.45 1.89
CA PRO A 93 -1.11 22.52 1.77
C PRO A 93 -0.43 21.16 1.65
N LEU A 94 -1.06 20.08 2.09
CA LEU A 94 -0.46 18.75 2.18
C LEU A 94 -1.12 17.70 1.29
N LEU A 95 -2.46 17.62 1.34
CA LEU A 95 -3.18 16.54 0.68
C LEU A 95 -4.64 16.92 0.46
N PHE A 96 -5.12 16.75 -0.76
CA PHE A 96 -6.55 16.74 -1.04
C PHE A 96 -6.88 15.73 -2.13
N GLN A 97 -8.15 15.41 -2.22
CA GLN A 97 -8.66 14.45 -3.17
C GLN A 97 -10.09 14.83 -3.57
N GLY A 98 -10.50 14.44 -4.75
CA GLY A 98 -11.81 14.76 -5.26
C GLY A 98 -12.27 13.83 -6.38
N CYS A 99 -13.58 13.68 -6.50
CA CYS A 99 -14.25 12.89 -7.53
C CYS A 99 -14.99 13.79 -8.51
N HIS A 100 -14.87 13.51 -9.81
CA HIS A 100 -15.70 14.17 -10.80
C HIS A 100 -17.11 13.54 -10.79
N PRO A 101 -18.18 14.35 -10.62
CA PRO A 101 -19.53 13.82 -10.36
C PRO A 101 -20.13 12.99 -11.50
N GLU A 102 -19.77 13.27 -12.75
CA GLU A 102 -20.38 12.60 -13.91
C GLU A 102 -19.54 11.40 -14.39
N THR A 103 -18.21 11.48 -14.30
CA THR A 103 -17.34 10.45 -14.87
C THR A 103 -16.78 9.47 -13.85
N GLY A 104 -16.82 9.82 -12.55
CA GLY A 104 -16.18 9.05 -11.50
C GLY A 104 -14.64 9.10 -11.54
N ASP A 105 -14.07 9.95 -12.42
CA ASP A 105 -12.62 10.17 -12.40
C ASP A 105 -12.23 10.84 -11.08
N TYR A 106 -11.22 10.29 -10.45
CA TYR A 106 -10.76 10.70 -9.14
C TYR A 106 -9.38 11.33 -9.21
N PHE A 107 -9.19 12.44 -8.53
CA PHE A 107 -7.95 13.18 -8.42
C PHE A 107 -7.40 13.11 -7.01
N TRP A 108 -6.09 12.94 -6.89
CA TRP A 108 -5.37 12.98 -5.62
C TRP A 108 -4.11 13.82 -5.78
N PHE A 109 -3.96 14.79 -4.90
CA PHE A 109 -2.74 15.56 -4.72
C PHE A 109 -2.14 15.25 -3.36
N SER A 110 -0.82 15.05 -3.29
CA SER A 110 -0.08 15.06 -2.04
C SER A 110 1.29 15.70 -2.19
N MET A 111 1.68 16.49 -1.18
CA MET A 111 3.01 17.05 -1.07
C MET A 111 3.99 15.96 -0.69
N LEU A 112 5.04 15.78 -1.47
CA LEU A 112 6.14 14.84 -1.18
C LEU A 112 7.30 15.56 -0.51
N ASP A 113 7.61 16.78 -0.97
CA ASP A 113 8.75 17.53 -0.49
C ASP A 113 8.59 19.04 -0.72
N THR A 114 9.19 19.87 0.13
CA THR A 114 9.18 21.33 0.05
C THR A 114 10.59 21.87 -0.12
N PRO A 115 10.76 23.12 -0.62
CA PRO A 115 12.07 23.73 -0.76
C PRO A 115 12.90 23.75 0.53
N GLU A 116 12.25 23.85 1.67
CA GLU A 116 12.92 23.81 2.98
C GLU A 116 13.51 22.44 3.27
N VAL A 117 12.78 21.38 2.95
CA VAL A 117 13.17 20.00 3.26
C VAL A 117 14.18 19.48 2.24
N ASN A 118 13.98 19.78 0.93
CA ASN A 118 14.90 19.35 -0.13
C ASN A 118 16.13 20.26 -0.32
N GLY A 119 16.22 21.36 0.47
CA GLY A 119 17.35 22.29 0.44
C GLY A 119 17.42 23.19 -0.78
N SER A 120 16.35 23.30 -1.58
CA SER A 120 16.33 24.15 -2.78
C SER A 120 15.89 25.59 -2.53
N ARG A 121 15.43 25.91 -1.32
CA ARG A 121 14.91 27.23 -0.99
C ARG A 121 15.92 28.36 -1.25
N GLY A 122 15.48 29.40 -1.96
CA GLY A 122 16.29 30.53 -2.32
C GLY A 122 17.37 30.29 -3.39
N THR A 123 17.32 29.10 -4.02
CA THR A 123 18.22 28.77 -5.15
C THR A 123 17.50 28.95 -6.49
N ALA A 124 18.28 29.01 -7.58
CA ALA A 124 17.70 29.02 -8.93
C ALA A 124 16.90 27.74 -9.28
N ASN A 125 17.02 26.69 -8.48
CA ASN A 125 16.35 25.40 -8.64
C ASN A 125 15.29 25.17 -7.54
N GLU A 126 14.74 26.23 -6.98
CA GLU A 126 13.68 26.12 -5.98
C GLU A 126 12.49 25.38 -6.54
N ARG A 127 12.07 24.31 -5.87
CA ARG A 127 11.00 23.46 -6.33
C ARG A 127 10.28 22.77 -5.18
N TYR A 128 9.01 22.54 -5.40
CA TYR A 128 8.14 21.65 -4.63
C TYR A 128 8.03 20.31 -5.35
N ARG A 129 8.10 19.22 -4.63
CA ARG A 129 7.84 17.90 -5.22
C ARG A 129 6.46 17.42 -4.77
N ALA A 130 5.62 17.13 -5.73
CA ALA A 130 4.25 16.70 -5.50
C ALA A 130 3.97 15.36 -6.18
N GLN A 131 3.06 14.59 -5.60
CA GLN A 131 2.46 13.44 -6.25
C GLN A 131 1.06 13.79 -6.73
N ILE A 132 0.81 13.57 -8.00
CA ILE A 132 -0.47 13.74 -8.67
C ILE A 132 -0.91 12.37 -9.16
N ASN A 133 -2.05 11.91 -8.66
CA ASN A 133 -2.61 10.64 -9.03
C ASN A 133 -4.00 10.82 -9.61
N MET A 134 -4.33 9.92 -10.52
CA MET A 134 -5.68 9.79 -11.08
C MET A 134 -6.12 8.33 -11.05
N SER A 135 -7.39 8.13 -10.75
CA SER A 135 -8.00 6.81 -10.82
C SER A 135 -9.40 6.93 -11.43
N TRP A 136 -9.89 5.84 -12.01
CA TRP A 136 -11.15 5.84 -12.73
C TRP A 136 -11.78 4.46 -12.78
N PRO A 137 -13.13 4.37 -12.86
CA PRO A 137 -13.83 3.10 -13.05
C PRO A 137 -13.59 2.52 -14.45
N VAL A 138 -13.57 1.20 -14.53
CA VAL A 138 -13.45 0.47 -15.80
C VAL A 138 -14.84 0.11 -16.31
N HIS A 139 -15.20 0.63 -17.46
CA HIS A 139 -16.45 0.31 -18.18
C HIS A 139 -16.18 -0.49 -19.47
N GLY A 140 -14.92 -0.50 -19.93
CA GLY A 140 -14.53 -1.22 -21.14
C GLY A 140 -13.03 -1.20 -21.38
N SER A 141 -12.59 -1.80 -22.49
CA SER A 141 -11.16 -1.95 -22.81
C SER A 141 -10.38 -0.62 -22.96
N ARG A 142 -11.08 0.47 -23.28
CA ARG A 142 -10.48 1.82 -23.39
C ARG A 142 -10.09 2.42 -22.04
N ASP A 143 -10.62 1.85 -20.95
CA ASP A 143 -10.31 2.30 -19.59
C ASP A 143 -9.10 1.56 -19.01
N GLU A 144 -8.55 0.57 -19.69
CA GLU A 144 -7.36 -0.12 -19.24
C GLU A 144 -6.13 0.79 -19.28
N VAL A 145 -5.19 0.55 -18.38
CA VAL A 145 -3.95 1.33 -18.27
C VAL A 145 -3.04 0.99 -19.46
N ALA A 146 -2.54 2.02 -20.11
CA ALA A 146 -1.58 1.85 -21.20
C ALA A 146 -0.27 1.21 -20.69
N SER A 147 0.40 0.45 -21.55
CA SER A 147 1.63 -0.27 -21.23
C SER A 147 2.87 0.64 -21.12
N THR A 148 2.82 1.84 -21.72
CA THR A 148 3.94 2.79 -21.73
C THR A 148 3.66 4.03 -20.89
N ASP A 149 4.71 4.67 -20.37
CA ASP A 149 4.58 5.92 -19.62
C ASP A 149 3.97 7.04 -20.47
N ALA A 150 4.34 7.14 -21.75
CA ALA A 150 3.76 8.11 -22.68
C ALA A 150 2.24 7.91 -22.84
N GLY A 151 1.79 6.66 -23.04
CA GLY A 151 0.36 6.37 -23.15
C GLY A 151 -0.40 6.58 -21.83
N ARG A 152 0.23 6.34 -20.69
CA ARG A 152 -0.35 6.64 -19.36
C ARG A 152 -0.51 8.15 -19.17
N LEU A 153 0.52 8.93 -19.51
CA LEU A 153 0.47 10.39 -19.43
C LEU A 153 -0.57 10.98 -20.37
N GLU A 154 -0.65 10.50 -21.61
CA GLU A 154 -1.70 10.89 -22.54
C GLU A 154 -3.10 10.60 -21.99
N ASN A 155 -3.30 9.42 -21.40
CA ASN A 155 -4.56 9.07 -20.76
C ASN A 155 -4.88 10.00 -19.58
N MET A 156 -3.90 10.35 -18.73
CA MET A 156 -4.09 11.33 -17.66
C MET A 156 -4.50 12.69 -18.22
N LYS A 157 -3.80 13.21 -19.23
CA LYS A 157 -4.13 14.49 -19.88
C LYS A 157 -5.52 14.47 -20.53
N ARG A 158 -5.90 13.38 -21.17
CA ARG A 158 -7.23 13.20 -21.76
C ARG A 158 -8.34 13.20 -20.70
N ARG A 159 -8.17 12.48 -19.60
CA ARG A 159 -9.15 12.42 -18.50
C ARG A 159 -9.23 13.73 -17.73
N ALA A 160 -8.15 14.47 -17.64
CA ALA A 160 -8.11 15.77 -16.98
C ALA A 160 -9.00 16.85 -17.62
N GLN A 161 -9.47 16.65 -18.86
CA GLN A 161 -10.32 17.61 -19.56
C GLN A 161 -11.62 17.94 -18.82
N VAL A 162 -12.13 17.02 -18.01
CA VAL A 162 -13.37 17.22 -17.25
C VAL A 162 -13.16 17.95 -15.94
N PHE A 163 -11.91 18.07 -15.47
CA PHE A 163 -11.64 18.74 -14.20
C PHE A 163 -11.68 20.28 -14.31
N VAL A 164 -11.82 20.91 -13.17
CA VAL A 164 -11.72 22.37 -13.07
C VAL A 164 -10.36 22.86 -13.58
N PRO A 165 -10.28 24.10 -14.12
CA PRO A 165 -9.10 24.57 -14.86
C PRO A 165 -7.77 24.33 -14.15
N PHE A 166 -7.63 24.67 -12.88
CA PHE A 166 -6.35 24.56 -12.16
C PHE A 166 -5.88 23.11 -11.99
N LEU A 167 -6.79 22.12 -11.85
CA LEU A 167 -6.44 20.70 -11.81
C LEU A 167 -6.08 20.16 -13.20
N ARG A 168 -6.84 20.56 -14.21
CA ARG A 168 -6.56 20.22 -15.60
C ARG A 168 -5.20 20.76 -16.03
N ASP A 169 -4.93 22.02 -15.75
CA ASP A 169 -3.76 22.72 -16.26
C ASP A 169 -2.46 22.16 -15.64
N VAL A 170 -2.45 21.79 -14.34
CA VAL A 170 -1.28 21.15 -13.73
C VAL A 170 -1.00 19.76 -14.33
N ILE A 171 -2.03 18.99 -14.70
CA ILE A 171 -1.83 17.69 -15.37
C ILE A 171 -1.31 17.90 -16.80
N HIS A 172 -1.84 18.88 -17.51
CA HIS A 172 -1.37 19.20 -18.88
C HIS A 172 0.06 19.73 -18.90
N ALA A 173 0.51 20.41 -17.86
CA ALA A 173 1.87 20.90 -17.72
C ALA A 173 2.91 19.80 -17.44
N ILE A 174 2.48 18.58 -17.09
CA ILE A 174 3.41 17.46 -16.86
C ILE A 174 4.23 17.21 -18.12
N PRO A 175 5.59 17.29 -18.06
CA PRO A 175 6.44 17.13 -19.22
C PRO A 175 6.32 15.76 -19.87
N ASP A 176 6.42 15.71 -21.20
CA ASP A 176 6.53 14.46 -21.92
C ASP A 176 7.79 13.71 -21.49
N GLY A 177 7.69 12.38 -21.40
CA GLY A 177 8.77 11.54 -20.89
C GLY A 177 8.81 11.41 -19.36
N THR A 178 7.90 12.08 -18.63
CA THR A 178 7.76 11.85 -17.18
C THR A 178 7.37 10.38 -16.92
N PRO A 179 8.07 9.67 -16.02
CA PRO A 179 7.67 8.32 -15.63
C PRO A 179 6.30 8.31 -14.94
N VAL A 180 5.39 7.48 -15.42
CA VAL A 180 4.03 7.34 -14.89
C VAL A 180 3.85 5.96 -14.32
N MET A 181 3.71 5.88 -13.01
CA MET A 181 3.45 4.61 -12.33
C MET A 181 2.01 4.13 -12.54
N GLU A 182 1.85 2.82 -12.63
CA GLU A 182 0.56 2.14 -12.46
C GLU A 182 0.52 1.50 -11.09
N ILE A 183 -0.58 1.68 -10.37
CA ILE A 183 -0.87 0.93 -9.15
C ILE A 183 -2.10 0.06 -9.42
N LYS A 184 -1.92 -1.25 -9.33
CA LYS A 184 -3.02 -2.21 -9.42
C LYS A 184 -3.78 -2.20 -8.11
N LEU A 185 -4.97 -1.60 -8.13
CA LEU A 185 -5.85 -1.56 -6.97
C LEU A 185 -6.45 -2.95 -6.76
N ALA A 186 -5.96 -3.62 -5.77
CA ALA A 186 -6.36 -4.97 -5.42
C ALA A 186 -6.26 -5.17 -3.90
N ASP A 187 -7.03 -6.08 -3.38
CA ASP A 187 -7.03 -6.44 -1.98
C ASP A 187 -6.92 -7.95 -1.78
N TRP A 188 -6.60 -8.33 -0.58
CA TRP A 188 -6.69 -9.70 -0.11
C TRP A 188 -7.23 -9.68 1.32
N GLU A 189 -8.44 -10.19 1.48
CA GLU A 189 -9.03 -10.32 2.80
C GLU A 189 -8.24 -11.35 3.61
N CYS A 190 -7.86 -10.99 4.84
CA CYS A 190 -7.09 -11.85 5.72
C CYS A 190 -7.86 -13.14 6.03
N LEU A 191 -7.65 -14.20 5.24
CA LEU A 191 -8.30 -15.49 5.39
C LEU A 191 -7.64 -16.32 6.49
N ASP A 192 -8.24 -17.45 6.84
CA ASP A 192 -7.63 -18.42 7.72
C ASP A 192 -6.62 -19.27 6.93
N TRP A 193 -5.53 -19.65 7.56
CA TRP A 193 -4.51 -20.57 7.05
C TRP A 193 -4.02 -21.48 8.16
N ASP A 194 -3.44 -22.61 7.78
CA ASP A 194 -2.69 -23.47 8.69
C ASP A 194 -1.27 -22.91 8.88
N ASN A 195 -0.98 -22.38 10.05
CA ASN A 195 0.33 -21.79 10.38
C ASN A 195 1.40 -22.83 10.73
N ARG A 196 1.11 -24.11 10.53
CA ARG A 196 2.04 -25.21 10.74
C ARG A 196 2.56 -25.29 12.18
N GLY A 197 1.66 -25.14 13.13
CA GLY A 197 2.02 -25.11 14.55
C GLY A 197 2.81 -23.86 14.97
N GLY A 198 2.48 -22.72 14.38
CA GLY A 198 3.13 -21.42 14.62
C GLY A 198 4.45 -21.22 13.86
N ARG A 199 4.89 -22.19 13.06
CA ARG A 199 6.18 -22.13 12.35
C ARG A 199 6.18 -21.23 11.12
N VAL A 200 5.01 -20.91 10.55
CA VAL A 200 4.88 -20.00 9.40
C VAL A 200 3.70 -19.07 9.59
N SER A 201 3.94 -17.77 9.52
CA SER A 201 2.90 -16.76 9.64
C SER A 201 3.08 -15.63 8.64
N LEU A 202 2.15 -14.66 8.64
CA LEU A 202 2.14 -13.49 7.77
C LEU A 202 1.98 -12.21 8.58
N ALA A 203 2.43 -11.07 8.00
CA ALA A 203 2.19 -9.74 8.55
C ALA A 203 2.10 -8.69 7.42
N GLY A 204 1.47 -7.55 7.70
CA GLY A 204 1.32 -6.44 6.76
C GLY A 204 0.58 -6.84 5.49
N ASP A 205 0.94 -6.24 4.35
CA ASP A 205 0.28 -6.50 3.08
C ASP A 205 0.37 -7.96 2.61
N ALA A 206 1.26 -8.77 3.18
CA ALA A 206 1.28 -10.21 2.95
C ALA A 206 0.04 -10.89 3.57
N ALA A 207 -0.45 -10.38 4.69
CA ALA A 207 -1.58 -10.91 5.43
C ALA A 207 -2.91 -10.19 5.12
N HIS A 208 -2.88 -8.90 4.74
CA HIS A 208 -4.09 -8.08 4.58
C HIS A 208 -3.88 -6.94 3.58
N ALA A 209 -3.48 -7.28 2.35
CA ALA A 209 -3.36 -6.29 1.28
C ALA A 209 -4.65 -5.49 1.12
N MET A 210 -4.55 -4.16 1.11
CA MET A 210 -5.70 -3.27 0.99
C MET A 210 -5.39 -2.07 0.11
N THR A 211 -6.44 -1.42 -0.40
CA THR A 211 -6.29 -0.20 -1.19
C THR A 211 -5.89 0.99 -0.32
N MET A 212 -5.42 2.06 -0.94
CA MET A 212 -4.89 3.24 -0.23
C MET A 212 -5.97 4.23 0.24
N TYR A 213 -7.24 4.09 -0.19
CA TYR A 213 -8.27 5.12 -0.02
C TYR A 213 -8.60 5.46 1.44
N ARG A 214 -8.30 4.58 2.37
CA ARG A 214 -8.39 4.85 3.82
C ARG A 214 -7.03 5.17 4.46
N GLY A 215 -5.90 4.88 3.79
CA GLY A 215 -4.55 5.11 4.30
C GLY A 215 -4.22 4.34 5.58
N GLU A 216 -4.78 3.16 5.80
CA GLU A 216 -4.67 2.41 7.06
C GLU A 216 -3.63 1.28 7.00
N ALA A 217 -3.20 0.85 5.80
CA ALA A 217 -2.33 -0.31 5.61
C ALA A 217 -1.06 -0.27 6.48
N ALA A 218 -0.34 0.85 6.48
CA ALA A 218 0.88 1.00 7.28
C ALA A 218 0.61 0.94 8.79
N ASN A 219 -0.52 1.49 9.25
CA ASN A 219 -0.88 1.44 10.67
C ASN A 219 -1.16 0.01 11.13
N HIS A 220 -1.86 -0.77 10.30
CA HIS A 220 -2.10 -2.18 10.57
C HIS A 220 -0.81 -2.98 10.57
N GLY A 221 0.11 -2.75 9.62
CA GLY A 221 1.41 -3.40 9.59
C GLY A 221 2.30 -3.07 10.80
N LEU A 222 2.23 -1.84 11.33
CA LEU A 222 2.93 -1.48 12.57
C LEU A 222 2.33 -2.19 13.79
N LEU A 223 1.01 -2.34 13.84
CA LEU A 223 0.35 -3.12 14.90
C LEU A 223 0.69 -4.60 14.79
N ASP A 224 0.79 -5.16 13.58
CA ASP A 224 1.25 -6.53 13.40
C ASP A 224 2.65 -6.73 13.97
N ALA A 225 3.57 -5.80 13.67
CA ALA A 225 4.93 -5.86 14.18
C ALA A 225 4.96 -5.79 15.72
N PHE A 226 4.12 -4.95 16.32
CA PHE A 226 4.01 -4.85 17.78
C PHE A 226 3.49 -6.16 18.40
N TRP A 227 2.39 -6.70 17.89
CA TRP A 227 1.80 -7.92 18.45
C TRP A 227 2.67 -9.15 18.20
N LEU A 228 3.33 -9.21 17.05
CA LEU A 228 4.27 -10.28 16.74
C LEU A 228 5.51 -10.23 17.66
N ALA A 229 6.04 -9.03 17.92
CA ALA A 229 7.15 -8.86 18.86
C ALA A 229 6.77 -9.34 20.26
N ASN A 230 5.58 -8.99 20.77
CA ASN A 230 5.07 -9.47 22.04
C ASN A 230 4.89 -11.00 22.06
N ALA A 231 4.39 -11.59 20.97
CA ALA A 231 4.28 -13.04 20.87
C ALA A 231 5.68 -13.72 20.94
N ILE A 232 6.66 -13.18 20.23
CA ILE A 232 8.04 -13.68 20.24
C ILE A 232 8.66 -13.56 21.64
N GLU A 233 8.48 -12.43 22.32
CA GLU A 233 8.98 -12.23 23.69
C GLU A 233 8.41 -13.29 24.64
N ARG A 234 7.12 -13.55 24.59
CA ARG A 234 6.45 -14.59 25.42
C ARG A 234 6.95 -16.00 25.12
N ILE A 235 7.30 -16.30 23.86
CA ILE A 235 7.88 -17.59 23.49
C ILE A 235 9.30 -17.74 24.08
N TYR A 236 10.09 -16.66 24.08
CA TYR A 236 11.47 -16.70 24.61
C TYR A 236 11.53 -16.68 26.15
N SER A 237 10.53 -16.07 26.81
CA SER A 237 10.39 -16.11 28.27
C SER A 237 9.77 -17.42 28.79
N GLU A 238 9.43 -18.34 27.87
CA GLU A 238 8.78 -19.62 28.18
C GLU A 238 7.39 -19.47 28.84
N ASP A 239 6.76 -18.30 28.69
CA ASP A 239 5.41 -18.05 29.21
C ASP A 239 4.34 -18.79 28.39
N THR A 240 4.65 -19.15 27.14
CA THR A 240 3.76 -19.87 26.24
C THR A 240 4.52 -20.62 25.14
N ASP A 241 3.89 -21.63 24.57
CA ASP A 241 4.44 -22.34 23.41
C ASP A 241 4.26 -21.56 22.10
N LEU A 242 5.04 -21.92 21.09
CA LEU A 242 5.06 -21.27 19.76
C LEU A 242 3.69 -21.26 19.11
N ASN A 243 2.98 -22.38 19.12
CA ASN A 243 1.68 -22.52 18.46
C ASN A 243 0.65 -21.58 19.09
N THR A 244 0.54 -21.62 20.42
CA THR A 244 -0.41 -20.77 21.17
C THR A 244 -0.13 -19.29 20.95
N ALA A 245 1.12 -18.86 21.04
CA ALA A 245 1.49 -17.45 20.86
C ALA A 245 1.16 -16.92 19.47
N ILE A 246 1.46 -17.72 18.44
CA ILE A 246 1.20 -17.32 17.03
C ILE A 246 -0.29 -17.39 16.70
N ASP A 247 -1.04 -18.36 17.23
CA ASP A 247 -2.50 -18.40 17.06
C ASP A 247 -3.19 -17.18 17.68
N GLU A 248 -2.72 -16.69 18.83
CA GLU A 248 -3.23 -15.48 19.47
C GLU A 248 -2.91 -14.23 18.65
N TYR A 249 -1.68 -14.11 18.16
CA TYR A 249 -1.26 -13.04 17.25
C TYR A 249 -2.14 -13.00 15.98
N GLU A 250 -2.29 -14.14 15.31
CA GLU A 250 -3.08 -14.22 14.08
C GLU A 250 -4.57 -13.95 14.32
N ARG A 251 -5.11 -14.34 15.45
CA ARG A 251 -6.50 -14.07 15.82
C ARG A 251 -6.75 -12.57 16.00
N GLU A 252 -5.83 -11.85 16.68
CA GLU A 252 -5.89 -10.39 16.81
C GLU A 252 -5.82 -9.73 15.44
N MET A 253 -4.80 -10.06 14.66
CA MET A 253 -4.58 -9.50 13.34
C MET A 253 -5.80 -9.70 12.42
N ARG A 254 -6.32 -10.91 12.32
CA ARG A 254 -7.51 -11.21 11.49
C ARG A 254 -8.74 -10.47 11.99
N GLY A 255 -8.96 -10.41 13.30
CA GLY A 255 -10.09 -9.69 13.91
C GLY A 255 -10.10 -8.21 13.54
N ARG A 256 -8.95 -7.58 13.53
CA ARG A 256 -8.76 -6.17 13.22
C ARG A 256 -8.78 -5.89 11.71
N THR A 257 -8.11 -6.71 10.90
CA THR A 257 -7.79 -6.36 9.51
C THR A 257 -8.85 -6.79 8.50
N ARG A 258 -9.63 -7.85 8.73
CA ARG A 258 -10.71 -8.27 7.81
C ARG A 258 -11.69 -7.13 7.51
N GLN A 259 -12.17 -6.46 8.55
CA GLN A 259 -13.06 -5.32 8.36
C GLN A 259 -12.35 -4.14 7.70
N ALA A 260 -11.09 -3.87 8.03
CA ALA A 260 -10.31 -2.79 7.44
C ALA A 260 -10.11 -2.98 5.94
N VAL A 261 -9.80 -4.19 5.47
CA VAL A 261 -9.71 -4.53 4.04
C VAL A 261 -11.05 -4.27 3.33
N ARG A 262 -12.16 -4.76 3.87
CA ARG A 262 -13.50 -4.56 3.30
C ARG A 262 -13.87 -3.07 3.21
N LEU A 263 -13.62 -2.32 4.28
CA LEU A 263 -13.88 -0.87 4.29
C LEU A 263 -12.97 -0.12 3.32
N SER A 264 -11.72 -0.54 3.17
CA SER A 264 -10.79 0.06 2.19
C SER A 264 -11.25 -0.18 0.75
N SER A 265 -11.75 -1.38 0.44
CA SER A 265 -12.35 -1.69 -0.86
C SER A 265 -13.64 -0.91 -1.10
N GLN A 266 -14.47 -0.77 -0.08
CA GLN A 266 -15.68 0.05 -0.18
C GLN A 266 -15.32 1.53 -0.39
N ALA A 267 -14.35 2.07 0.35
CA ALA A 267 -13.86 3.44 0.17
C ALA A 267 -13.33 3.70 -1.25
N CYS A 268 -12.63 2.71 -1.82
CA CYS A 268 -12.19 2.78 -3.22
C CYS A 268 -13.37 2.88 -4.19
N ARG A 269 -14.45 2.13 -3.98
CA ARG A 269 -15.67 2.22 -4.81
C ARG A 269 -16.42 3.53 -4.59
N ASP A 270 -16.59 3.96 -3.35
CA ASP A 270 -17.25 5.21 -3.00
C ASP A 270 -16.53 6.43 -3.61
N ALA A 271 -15.21 6.39 -3.67
CA ALA A 271 -14.38 7.43 -4.28
C ALA A 271 -14.68 7.69 -5.76
N HIS A 272 -15.29 6.72 -6.46
CA HIS A 272 -15.58 6.78 -7.90
C HIS A 272 -17.09 6.83 -8.20
N ASP A 273 -17.90 7.05 -7.18
CA ASP A 273 -19.35 7.19 -7.32
C ASP A 273 -19.85 8.40 -6.51
N TRP A 274 -20.08 9.51 -7.19
CA TRP A 274 -20.52 10.75 -6.57
C TRP A 274 -21.76 10.59 -5.70
N ASN A 275 -22.69 9.73 -6.08
CA ASN A 275 -23.93 9.49 -5.34
C ASN A 275 -23.72 8.77 -4.02
N ARG A 276 -22.57 8.12 -3.85
CA ARG A 276 -22.15 7.44 -2.61
C ARG A 276 -21.29 8.30 -1.70
N LEU A 277 -20.83 9.46 -2.17
CA LEU A 277 -20.02 10.38 -1.38
C LEU A 277 -20.89 11.18 -0.41
N ASN A 278 -20.99 10.72 0.81
CA ASN A 278 -21.65 11.39 1.94
C ASN A 278 -20.89 11.09 3.23
N GLU A 279 -21.26 11.74 4.33
CA GLU A 279 -20.56 11.63 5.62
C GLU A 279 -20.46 10.20 6.17
N SER A 280 -21.35 9.30 5.76
CA SER A 280 -21.34 7.89 6.16
C SER A 280 -20.57 6.97 5.23
N SER A 281 -20.12 7.47 4.07
CA SER A 281 -19.34 6.66 3.12
C SER A 281 -18.00 6.23 3.72
N ALA A 282 -17.53 5.04 3.36
CA ALA A 282 -16.31 4.46 3.93
C ALA A 282 -15.06 5.34 3.72
N ILE A 283 -15.05 6.16 2.67
CA ILE A 283 -13.93 7.10 2.41
C ILE A 283 -13.99 8.35 3.30
N LEU A 284 -15.19 8.86 3.63
CA LEU A 284 -15.39 10.10 4.39
C LEU A 284 -15.69 9.85 5.86
N ALA A 285 -16.20 8.68 6.22
CA ALA A 285 -16.48 8.32 7.60
C ALA A 285 -15.24 8.51 8.48
N ARG A 286 -15.41 9.29 9.54
CA ARG A 286 -14.34 9.50 10.53
C ARG A 286 -13.94 8.16 11.12
N ARG A 287 -12.63 7.93 11.19
CA ARG A 287 -12.08 6.77 11.89
C ARG A 287 -12.39 6.96 13.37
N ALA A 288 -13.23 6.11 13.90
CA ALA A 288 -13.38 6.03 15.34
C ALA A 288 -12.07 5.48 15.91
N VAL A 289 -11.18 6.34 16.35
CA VAL A 289 -10.17 5.97 17.32
C VAL A 289 -10.96 5.66 18.58
N LYS A 290 -11.28 4.38 18.81
CA LYS A 290 -11.72 3.96 20.14
C LYS A 290 -10.49 4.06 21.04
N PRO A 291 -10.59 4.80 22.15
CA PRO A 291 -9.51 4.90 23.12
C PRO A 291 -9.16 3.56 23.72
#